data_981b40c0f6eec118f4bd97a580125768
#
_entry.id   981b40c0f6eec118f4bd97a580125768
#
_cell.length_a   1.000
_cell.length_b   1.000
_cell.length_c   1.000
_cell.angle_alpha   90.00
_cell.angle_beta   90.00
_cell.angle_gamma   90.00
#
_symmetry.space_group_name_H-M   'P 1'
#
loop_
_entity.id
_entity.type
_entity.pdbx_description
1 polymer ?
#
loop_
_entity_poly.entity_id
_entity_poly.type
_entity_poly.pdbx_seq_one_letter_code
_entity_poly.pdbx_strand_id
1 'polypeptide(L)'
;MALTDARRLALGDADGAETRSPLTRPRGVLSSITPASRYYWLRLLLENPAAVASLIFLLVIALMAAFAPAIAPVDPNFVNPADRLDPPSAAAWFGTDDLGRDVFSRVVFGAQISLLVGLTVMVGAMVLGSLIGLTAGFYERIDTPLMRFMDGLEAFPSILLAIAIMATLGPATENVIVALSVVYAPNIARLVRGTT
;
A
#
# COMPACT_ATOMS: atom_id res chain seq x y z
N MET A 1 13.55 27.25 73.44
CA MET A 1 14.64 27.40 72.48
C MET A 1 14.69 26.25 71.42
N ALA A 2 13.66 25.45 71.33
CA ALA A 2 13.62 24.27 70.41
C ALA A 2 12.58 24.38 69.31
N LEU A 3 11.74 25.43 69.24
CA LEU A 3 10.69 25.60 68.25
C LEU A 3 11.09 26.50 67.04
N THR A 4 12.25 27.15 67.11
CA THR A 4 12.75 28.06 66.07
C THR A 4 13.61 27.34 65.03
N ASP A 5 14.23 26.22 65.41
CA ASP A 5 15.08 25.45 64.49
C ASP A 5 14.27 24.52 63.56
N ALA A 6 13.12 24.01 64.04
CA ALA A 6 12.25 23.17 63.23
C ALA A 6 11.61 23.92 62.01
N ARG A 7 11.47 25.25 62.15
CA ARG A 7 10.87 26.07 61.07
C ARG A 7 11.88 26.47 59.99
N ARG A 8 13.19 26.46 60.31
CA ARG A 8 14.27 26.73 59.35
C ARG A 8 14.59 25.52 58.47
N LEU A 9 14.41 24.32 59.01
CA LEU A 9 14.60 23.08 58.25
C LEU A 9 13.46 22.80 57.25
N ALA A 10 12.24 23.30 57.50
CA ALA A 10 11.09 23.13 56.63
C ALA A 10 11.04 24.11 55.45
N LEU A 11 11.88 25.17 55.45
CA LEU A 11 11.92 26.19 54.41
C LEU A 11 13.17 26.10 53.51
N GLY A 12 14.07 25.15 53.75
CA GLY A 12 15.33 24.99 53.02
C GLY A 12 15.27 24.08 51.80
N ASP A 13 14.20 23.31 51.59
CA ASP A 13 14.11 22.33 50.51
C ASP A 13 13.15 22.71 49.37
N ALA A 14 12.68 23.96 49.31
CA ALA A 14 11.73 24.39 48.26
C ALA A 14 12.43 25.07 47.08
N ASP A 15 13.74 25.19 47.05
CA ASP A 15 14.48 25.92 46.00
C ASP A 15 15.31 25.01 45.08
N GLY A 16 15.05 23.71 45.10
CA GLY A 16 15.52 22.73 44.15
C GLY A 16 14.57 22.55 42.95
N ALA A 17 13.84 23.60 42.58
CA ALA A 17 13.14 23.57 41.26
C ALA A 17 14.19 23.54 40.17
N GLU A 18 14.52 22.31 39.77
CA GLU A 18 15.23 22.05 38.50
C GLU A 18 14.70 23.00 37.43
N THR A 19 15.48 23.99 37.10
CA THR A 19 15.37 24.67 35.79
C THR A 19 15.59 23.63 34.73
N ARG A 20 14.50 22.90 34.39
CA ARG A 20 14.44 22.16 33.16
C ARG A 20 14.66 23.18 32.06
N SER A 21 15.90 23.25 31.60
CA SER A 21 16.23 23.96 30.37
C SER A 21 15.21 23.56 29.32
N PRO A 22 14.51 24.49 28.66
CA PRO A 22 13.65 24.14 27.56
C PRO A 22 14.52 23.37 26.59
N LEU A 23 14.16 22.11 26.34
CA LEU A 23 14.77 21.27 25.31
C LEU A 23 14.82 22.14 24.07
N THR A 24 15.99 22.68 23.79
CA THR A 24 16.28 23.38 22.55
C THR A 24 16.11 22.34 21.45
N ARG A 25 14.87 22.24 20.93
CA ARG A 25 14.61 21.53 19.69
C ARG A 25 15.63 22.09 18.69
N PRO A 26 16.40 21.24 18.02
CA PRO A 26 17.33 21.70 17.03
C PRO A 26 16.54 22.50 15.98
N ARG A 27 16.66 23.82 16.05
CA ARG A 27 16.19 24.77 15.03
C ARG A 27 17.14 24.68 13.86
N GLY A 28 17.20 23.54 13.22
CA GLY A 28 18.06 23.35 12.08
C GLY A 28 17.33 22.61 11.00
N VAL A 29 17.14 23.25 9.89
CA VAL A 29 16.82 22.78 8.54
C VAL A 29 15.36 22.88 8.08
N LEU A 30 14.33 22.90 8.94
CA LEU A 30 12.93 22.99 8.44
C LEU A 30 12.37 24.41 8.25
N SER A 31 13.10 25.46 8.61
CA SER A 31 12.56 26.86 8.61
C SER A 31 12.69 27.62 7.28
N SER A 32 13.27 27.04 6.25
CA SER A 32 13.40 27.69 4.94
C SER A 32 12.48 27.11 3.84
N ILE A 33 11.61 26.19 4.21
CA ILE A 33 10.76 25.51 3.24
C ILE A 33 9.36 26.13 3.32
N THR A 34 9.16 27.19 2.55
CA THR A 34 7.83 27.76 2.32
C THR A 34 6.99 26.74 1.55
N PRO A 35 5.81 26.31 2.09
CA PRO A 35 4.94 25.33 1.40
C PRO A 35 4.29 25.87 0.12
N ALA A 36 4.65 27.08 -0.29
CA ALA A 36 4.09 27.79 -1.45
C ALA A 36 4.67 27.41 -2.80
N SER A 37 5.66 26.52 -2.89
CA SER A 37 6.19 26.09 -4.18
C SER A 37 5.39 24.88 -4.69
N ARG A 38 4.82 25.02 -5.89
CA ARG A 38 4.06 23.99 -6.61
C ARG A 38 4.82 22.65 -6.73
N TYR A 39 6.13 22.68 -6.52
CA TYR A 39 7.04 21.53 -6.63
C TYR A 39 7.65 21.09 -5.29
N TYR A 40 7.13 21.59 -4.16
CA TYR A 40 7.65 21.24 -2.83
C TYR A 40 7.71 19.73 -2.58
N TRP A 41 6.62 19.02 -2.94
CA TRP A 41 6.53 17.57 -2.81
C TRP A 41 7.56 16.82 -3.67
N LEU A 42 7.86 17.36 -4.89
CA LEU A 42 8.85 16.77 -5.79
C LEU A 42 10.27 16.89 -5.22
N ARG A 43 10.58 18.05 -4.65
CA ARG A 43 11.86 18.27 -3.99
C ARG A 43 12.03 17.37 -2.78
N LEU A 44 11.01 17.23 -1.95
CA LEU A 44 11.01 16.34 -0.79
C LEU A 44 11.24 14.87 -1.20
N LEU A 45 10.65 14.46 -2.32
CA LEU A 45 10.82 13.12 -2.88
C LEU A 45 12.25 12.92 -3.40
N LEU A 46 12.81 13.92 -4.10
CA LEU A 46 14.17 13.85 -4.64
C LEU A 46 15.27 13.94 -3.57
N GLU A 47 14.98 14.55 -2.42
CA GLU A 47 15.90 14.61 -1.28
C GLU A 47 16.01 13.25 -0.54
N ASN A 48 15.07 12.34 -0.76
CA ASN A 48 15.08 11.00 -0.14
C ASN A 48 15.58 9.94 -1.14
N PRO A 49 16.83 9.44 -1.02
CA PRO A 49 17.39 8.50 -1.97
C PRO A 49 16.63 7.18 -2.03
N ALA A 50 16.04 6.74 -0.91
CA ALA A 50 15.21 5.53 -0.89
C ALA A 50 13.91 5.72 -1.69
N ALA A 51 13.28 6.89 -1.61
CA ALA A 51 12.09 7.21 -2.39
C ALA A 51 12.39 7.28 -3.90
N VAL A 52 13.54 7.88 -4.26
CA VAL A 52 14.00 7.92 -5.66
C VAL A 52 14.27 6.51 -6.18
N ALA A 53 15.00 5.69 -5.42
CA ALA A 53 15.29 4.31 -5.81
C ALA A 53 14.01 3.49 -5.99
N SER A 54 13.03 3.62 -5.09
CA SER A 54 11.74 2.95 -5.19
C SER A 54 10.95 3.41 -6.41
N LEU A 55 10.96 4.71 -6.70
CA LEU A 55 10.29 5.26 -7.89
C LEU A 55 10.91 4.73 -9.20
N ILE A 56 12.24 4.71 -9.26
CA ILE A 56 12.97 4.15 -10.43
C ILE A 56 12.62 2.66 -10.59
N PHE A 57 12.63 1.90 -9.51
CA PHE A 57 12.28 0.48 -9.54
C PHE A 57 10.86 0.24 -10.05
N LEU A 58 9.87 0.99 -9.53
CA LEU A 58 8.50 0.91 -10.00
C LEU A 58 8.34 1.33 -11.46
N LEU A 59 9.08 2.36 -11.88
CA LEU A 59 9.08 2.81 -13.28
C LEU A 59 9.65 1.73 -14.21
N VAL A 60 10.73 1.07 -13.81
CA VAL A 60 11.32 -0.04 -14.58
C VAL A 60 10.31 -1.18 -14.74
N ILE A 61 9.64 -1.59 -13.65
CA ILE A 61 8.61 -2.63 -13.72
C ILE A 61 7.44 -2.19 -14.61
N ALA A 62 6.99 -0.95 -14.49
CA ALA A 62 5.90 -0.43 -15.30
C ALA A 62 6.25 -0.37 -16.78
N LEU A 63 7.46 0.04 -17.13
CA LEU A 63 7.96 0.03 -18.51
C LEU A 63 8.12 -1.40 -19.03
N MET A 64 8.68 -2.30 -18.24
CA MET A 64 8.79 -3.72 -18.60
C MET A 64 7.42 -4.33 -18.86
N ALA A 65 6.41 -4.03 -18.05
CA ALA A 65 5.06 -4.50 -18.26
C ALA A 65 4.39 -3.88 -19.50
N ALA A 66 4.58 -2.57 -19.72
CA ALA A 66 4.01 -1.86 -20.87
C ALA A 66 4.59 -2.38 -22.22
N PHE A 67 5.87 -2.71 -22.23
CA PHE A 67 6.59 -3.21 -23.40
C PHE A 67 6.78 -4.73 -23.39
N ALA A 68 6.00 -5.46 -22.59
CA ALA A 68 6.13 -6.92 -22.45
C ALA A 68 6.18 -7.67 -23.79
N PRO A 69 5.31 -7.39 -24.79
CA PRO A 69 5.36 -8.09 -26.08
C PRO A 69 6.62 -7.81 -26.90
N ALA A 70 7.33 -6.71 -26.60
CA ALA A 70 8.58 -6.35 -27.29
C ALA A 70 9.83 -6.86 -26.58
N ILE A 71 9.74 -7.06 -25.25
CA ILE A 71 10.85 -7.46 -24.39
C ILE A 71 10.93 -8.99 -24.28
N ALA A 72 9.78 -9.66 -24.22
CA ALA A 72 9.72 -11.12 -24.08
C ALA A 72 10.09 -11.80 -25.41
N PRO A 73 11.08 -12.69 -25.42
CA PRO A 73 11.53 -13.35 -26.63
C PRO A 73 10.54 -14.39 -27.17
N VAL A 74 9.71 -14.96 -26.27
CA VAL A 74 8.78 -16.07 -26.61
C VAL A 74 7.44 -15.83 -25.91
N ASP A 75 6.37 -16.41 -26.47
CA ASP A 75 5.05 -16.44 -25.81
C ASP A 75 5.17 -17.10 -24.42
N PRO A 76 4.69 -16.47 -23.32
CA PRO A 76 4.82 -17.00 -21.96
C PRO A 76 4.09 -18.32 -21.75
N ASN A 77 3.16 -18.69 -22.64
CA ASN A 77 2.39 -19.94 -22.58
C ASN A 77 2.92 -21.02 -23.54
N PHE A 78 3.95 -20.69 -24.34
CA PHE A 78 4.55 -21.67 -25.25
C PHE A 78 5.22 -22.80 -24.44
N VAL A 79 4.75 -24.03 -24.63
CA VAL A 79 5.21 -25.24 -23.93
C VAL A 79 6.14 -26.02 -24.85
N ASN A 80 7.36 -26.28 -24.41
CA ASN A 80 8.31 -27.17 -25.09
C ASN A 80 8.86 -28.23 -24.13
N PRO A 81 8.30 -29.44 -24.09
CA PRO A 81 8.74 -30.47 -23.15
C PRO A 81 10.21 -30.93 -23.33
N ALA A 82 10.82 -30.63 -24.50
CA ALA A 82 12.21 -30.98 -24.75
C ALA A 82 13.17 -30.10 -23.95
N ASP A 83 12.80 -28.85 -23.66
CA ASP A 83 13.60 -27.86 -22.94
C ASP A 83 13.17 -27.79 -21.45
N ARG A 84 12.65 -28.88 -20.91
CA ARG A 84 12.15 -28.91 -19.52
C ARG A 84 13.27 -28.74 -18.49
N LEU A 85 13.13 -27.72 -17.61
CA LEU A 85 14.09 -27.45 -16.54
C LEU A 85 15.51 -27.16 -17.04
N ASP A 86 15.62 -26.59 -18.23
CA ASP A 86 16.91 -26.16 -18.77
C ASP A 86 17.46 -24.97 -17.95
N PRO A 87 18.77 -24.98 -17.69
CA PRO A 87 19.43 -23.90 -16.97
C PRO A 87 19.43 -22.59 -17.76
N PRO A 88 19.70 -21.43 -17.12
CA PRO A 88 19.86 -20.15 -17.79
C PRO A 88 20.84 -20.22 -18.96
N SER A 89 20.42 -19.69 -20.12
CA SER A 89 21.18 -19.70 -21.36
C SER A 89 20.92 -18.44 -22.17
N ALA A 90 21.63 -18.26 -23.29
CA ALA A 90 21.37 -17.15 -24.21
C ALA A 90 19.99 -17.21 -24.87
N ALA A 91 19.38 -18.39 -24.96
CA ALA A 91 18.02 -18.62 -25.50
C ALA A 91 16.95 -18.44 -24.43
N ALA A 92 17.23 -18.80 -23.17
CA ALA A 92 16.32 -18.67 -22.04
C ALA A 92 17.09 -18.01 -20.86
N TRP A 93 16.97 -16.71 -20.71
CA TRP A 93 17.79 -15.94 -19.75
C TRP A 93 17.62 -16.39 -18.30
N PHE A 94 16.44 -16.81 -17.90
CA PHE A 94 16.15 -17.34 -16.55
C PHE A 94 15.91 -18.85 -16.56
N GLY A 95 16.29 -19.52 -17.67
CA GLY A 95 15.99 -20.92 -17.85
C GLY A 95 14.52 -21.17 -18.16
N THR A 96 14.13 -22.46 -18.11
CA THR A 96 12.77 -22.92 -18.39
C THR A 96 12.14 -23.58 -17.19
N ASP A 97 10.80 -23.59 -17.14
CA ASP A 97 10.05 -24.23 -16.05
C ASP A 97 9.82 -25.75 -16.27
N ASP A 98 9.00 -26.33 -15.43
CA ASP A 98 8.62 -27.75 -15.46
C ASP A 98 7.83 -28.17 -16.71
N LEU A 99 7.36 -27.22 -17.50
CA LEU A 99 6.68 -27.43 -18.78
C LEU A 99 7.54 -26.98 -19.97
N GLY A 100 8.80 -26.59 -19.75
CA GLY A 100 9.69 -26.06 -20.79
C GLY A 100 9.32 -24.67 -21.27
N ARG A 101 8.58 -23.86 -20.45
CA ARG A 101 8.23 -22.49 -20.80
C ARG A 101 9.33 -21.53 -20.35
N ASP A 102 9.60 -20.49 -21.12
CA ASP A 102 10.60 -19.48 -20.78
C ASP A 102 10.20 -18.67 -19.53
N VAL A 103 11.00 -18.80 -18.47
CA VAL A 103 10.73 -18.13 -17.17
C VAL A 103 10.83 -16.62 -17.29
N PHE A 104 11.75 -16.08 -18.10
CA PHE A 104 11.88 -14.63 -18.27
C PHE A 104 10.64 -14.02 -18.92
N SER A 105 10.15 -14.59 -20.04
CA SER A 105 8.90 -14.16 -20.68
C SER A 105 7.72 -14.19 -19.70
N ARG A 106 7.63 -15.23 -18.89
CA ARG A 106 6.58 -15.35 -17.88
C ARG A 106 6.67 -14.29 -16.79
N VAL A 107 7.86 -13.92 -16.35
CA VAL A 107 8.06 -12.83 -15.37
C VAL A 107 7.62 -11.50 -15.95
N VAL A 108 7.99 -11.21 -17.21
CA VAL A 108 7.64 -9.96 -17.90
C VAL A 108 6.13 -9.83 -18.08
N PHE A 109 5.47 -10.85 -18.62
CA PHE A 109 4.01 -10.85 -18.76
C PHE A 109 3.28 -10.95 -17.42
N GLY A 110 3.85 -11.64 -16.44
CA GLY A 110 3.34 -11.66 -15.06
C GLY A 110 3.32 -10.29 -14.42
N ALA A 111 4.34 -9.45 -14.66
CA ALA A 111 4.36 -8.06 -14.22
C ALA A 111 3.23 -7.25 -14.87
N GLN A 112 2.95 -7.44 -16.16
CA GLN A 112 1.85 -6.78 -16.86
C GLN A 112 0.49 -7.13 -16.24
N ILE A 113 0.22 -8.41 -16.03
CA ILE A 113 -1.03 -8.88 -15.42
C ILE A 113 -1.16 -8.36 -13.98
N SER A 114 -0.08 -8.41 -13.20
CA SER A 114 -0.07 -7.94 -11.81
C SER A 114 -0.38 -6.45 -11.69
N LEU A 115 0.21 -5.62 -12.56
CA LEU A 115 -0.07 -4.18 -12.58
C LEU A 115 -1.48 -3.89 -13.05
N LEU A 116 -1.96 -4.58 -14.08
CA LEU A 116 -3.34 -4.43 -14.58
C LEU A 116 -4.34 -4.77 -13.47
N VAL A 117 -4.20 -5.94 -12.84
CA VAL A 117 -5.10 -6.38 -11.77
C VAL A 117 -5.01 -5.43 -10.57
N GLY A 118 -3.80 -5.08 -10.13
CA GLY A 118 -3.62 -4.19 -8.99
C GLY A 118 -4.26 -2.81 -9.20
N LEU A 119 -4.06 -2.21 -10.39
CA LEU A 119 -4.63 -0.90 -10.72
C LEU A 119 -6.16 -0.96 -10.85
N THR A 120 -6.69 -1.97 -11.53
CA THR A 120 -8.15 -2.11 -11.72
C THR A 120 -8.86 -2.43 -10.42
N VAL A 121 -8.28 -3.27 -9.55
CA VAL A 121 -8.79 -3.53 -8.19
C VAL A 121 -8.78 -2.26 -7.34
N MET A 122 -7.70 -1.48 -7.39
CA MET A 122 -7.61 -0.20 -6.68
C MET A 122 -8.74 0.75 -7.10
N VAL A 123 -8.94 0.93 -8.41
CA VAL A 123 -10.01 1.79 -8.93
C VAL A 123 -11.39 1.23 -8.56
N GLY A 124 -11.61 -0.07 -8.70
CA GLY A 124 -12.86 -0.74 -8.35
C GLY A 124 -13.21 -0.58 -6.87
N ALA A 125 -12.26 -0.86 -5.99
CA ALA A 125 -12.42 -0.70 -4.55
C ALA A 125 -12.65 0.78 -4.16
N MET A 126 -11.95 1.72 -4.81
CA MET A 126 -12.11 3.16 -4.58
C MET A 126 -13.51 3.64 -4.98
N VAL A 127 -13.99 3.23 -6.15
CA VAL A 127 -15.34 3.59 -6.62
C VAL A 127 -16.41 3.00 -5.69
N LEU A 128 -16.37 1.69 -5.45
CA LEU A 128 -17.35 1.01 -4.60
C LEU A 128 -17.32 1.55 -3.17
N GLY A 129 -16.13 1.64 -2.58
CA GLY A 129 -15.95 2.12 -1.21
C GLY A 129 -16.36 3.59 -1.05
N SER A 130 -16.04 4.45 -2.03
CA SER A 130 -16.45 5.85 -1.99
C SER A 130 -17.96 6.00 -2.11
N LEU A 131 -18.62 5.28 -3.00
CA LEU A 131 -20.06 5.31 -3.12
C LEU A 131 -20.74 4.87 -1.81
N ILE A 132 -20.27 3.78 -1.22
CA ILE A 132 -20.79 3.26 0.05
C ILE A 132 -20.51 4.25 1.19
N GLY A 133 -19.29 4.75 1.31
CA GLY A 133 -18.88 5.68 2.36
C GLY A 133 -19.62 7.02 2.29
N LEU A 134 -19.80 7.59 1.09
CA LEU A 134 -20.56 8.80 0.89
C LEU A 134 -22.05 8.59 1.24
N THR A 135 -22.65 7.50 0.77
CA THR A 135 -24.07 7.22 1.08
C THR A 135 -24.28 7.03 2.58
N ALA A 136 -23.37 6.36 3.28
CA ALA A 136 -23.40 6.21 4.73
C ALA A 136 -23.23 7.56 5.45
N GLY A 137 -22.27 8.40 5.00
CA GLY A 137 -22.01 9.70 5.61
C GLY A 137 -23.16 10.70 5.43
N PHE A 138 -23.85 10.69 4.26
CA PHE A 138 -24.96 11.61 4.00
C PHE A 138 -26.31 11.17 4.60
N TYR A 139 -26.56 9.87 4.74
CA TYR A 139 -27.84 9.35 5.17
C TYR A 139 -27.75 8.62 6.51
N GLU A 140 -27.94 9.32 7.61
CA GLU A 140 -27.88 8.78 8.99
C GLU A 140 -28.71 7.51 9.20
N ARG A 141 -29.87 7.39 8.51
CA ARG A 141 -30.78 6.24 8.66
C ARG A 141 -30.19 4.94 8.13
N ILE A 142 -29.38 5.01 7.10
CA ILE A 142 -28.78 3.83 6.46
C ILE A 142 -27.31 3.61 6.88
N ASP A 143 -26.72 4.58 7.56
CA ASP A 143 -25.34 4.50 8.02
C ASP A 143 -25.08 3.25 8.86
N THR A 144 -25.84 3.08 9.94
CA THR A 144 -25.65 1.95 10.85
C THR A 144 -25.80 0.58 10.19
N PRO A 145 -26.89 0.29 9.41
CA PRO A 145 -27.01 -1.01 8.75
C PRO A 145 -25.94 -1.23 7.66
N LEU A 146 -25.57 -0.18 6.93
CA LEU A 146 -24.59 -0.27 5.86
C LEU A 146 -23.19 -0.55 6.41
N MET A 147 -22.79 0.16 7.47
CA MET A 147 -21.51 -0.07 8.12
C MET A 147 -21.44 -1.44 8.82
N ARG A 148 -22.52 -1.90 9.43
CA ARG A 148 -22.56 -3.28 9.98
C ARG A 148 -22.36 -4.35 8.91
N PHE A 149 -22.90 -4.13 7.71
CA PHE A 149 -22.67 -5.04 6.58
C PHE A 149 -21.18 -5.01 6.15
N MET A 150 -20.59 -3.81 6.09
CA MET A 150 -19.14 -3.67 5.80
C MET A 150 -18.27 -4.35 6.88
N ASP A 151 -18.61 -4.17 8.16
CA ASP A 151 -17.92 -4.82 9.27
C ASP A 151 -18.06 -6.36 9.20
N GLY A 152 -19.21 -6.86 8.76
CA GLY A 152 -19.43 -8.28 8.51
C GLY A 152 -18.53 -8.85 7.42
N LEU A 153 -18.28 -8.10 6.33
CA LEU A 153 -17.34 -8.50 5.30
C LEU A 153 -15.90 -8.53 5.80
N GLU A 154 -15.50 -7.54 6.62
CA GLU A 154 -14.16 -7.48 7.20
C GLU A 154 -13.91 -8.51 8.31
N ALA A 155 -14.96 -9.08 8.90
CA ALA A 155 -14.83 -10.17 9.87
C ALA A 155 -14.22 -11.44 9.24
N PHE A 156 -14.32 -11.58 7.92
CA PHE A 156 -13.69 -12.68 7.21
C PHE A 156 -12.25 -12.31 6.80
N PRO A 157 -11.29 -13.22 6.93
CA PRO A 157 -9.97 -13.03 6.32
C PRO A 157 -10.12 -12.72 4.82
N SER A 158 -9.54 -11.61 4.37
CA SER A 158 -9.72 -11.08 3.00
C SER A 158 -9.45 -12.11 1.90
N ILE A 159 -8.42 -12.94 2.09
CA ILE A 159 -8.08 -14.02 1.13
C ILE A 159 -9.19 -15.07 1.07
N LEU A 160 -9.75 -15.48 2.21
CA LEU A 160 -10.82 -16.50 2.24
C LEU A 160 -12.10 -15.95 1.60
N LEU A 161 -12.44 -14.69 1.86
CA LEU A 161 -13.61 -14.04 1.24
C LEU A 161 -13.42 -13.93 -0.28
N ALA A 162 -12.23 -13.54 -0.75
CA ALA A 162 -11.93 -13.47 -2.18
C ALA A 162 -12.06 -14.85 -2.84
N ILE A 163 -11.52 -15.91 -2.23
CA ILE A 163 -11.64 -17.29 -2.75
C ILE A 163 -13.11 -17.73 -2.78
N ALA A 164 -13.89 -17.44 -1.75
CA ALA A 164 -15.31 -17.79 -1.71
C ALA A 164 -16.10 -17.11 -2.83
N ILE A 165 -15.85 -15.82 -3.10
CA ILE A 165 -16.46 -15.09 -4.22
C ILE A 165 -16.04 -15.70 -5.56
N MET A 166 -14.74 -15.97 -5.74
CA MET A 166 -14.23 -16.59 -6.96
C MET A 166 -14.75 -18.00 -7.19
N ALA A 167 -15.00 -18.77 -6.14
CA ALA A 167 -15.58 -20.11 -6.25
C ALA A 167 -16.98 -20.08 -6.88
N THR A 168 -17.72 -18.99 -6.73
CA THR A 168 -19.04 -18.81 -7.35
C THR A 168 -18.98 -18.20 -8.75
N LEU A 169 -18.04 -17.30 -9.01
CA LEU A 169 -17.92 -16.57 -10.27
C LEU A 169 -17.06 -17.33 -11.31
N GLY A 170 -16.16 -18.20 -10.86
CA GLY A 170 -15.22 -18.91 -11.71
C GLY A 170 -13.82 -18.26 -11.77
N PRO A 171 -12.81 -18.96 -12.31
CA PRO A 171 -11.38 -18.60 -12.24
C PRO A 171 -10.95 -17.65 -13.37
N ALA A 172 -11.73 -16.63 -13.72
CA ALA A 172 -11.37 -15.62 -14.72
C ALA A 172 -10.71 -14.39 -14.05
N THR A 173 -9.82 -13.70 -14.76
CA THR A 173 -9.12 -12.51 -14.25
C THR A 173 -10.10 -11.40 -13.84
N GLU A 174 -11.16 -11.21 -14.62
CA GLU A 174 -12.22 -10.24 -14.33
C GLU A 174 -12.91 -10.55 -12.98
N ASN A 175 -13.13 -11.82 -12.69
CA ASN A 175 -13.74 -12.27 -11.45
C ASN A 175 -12.82 -12.03 -10.25
N VAL A 176 -11.50 -12.17 -10.43
CA VAL A 176 -10.50 -11.81 -9.42
C VAL A 176 -10.58 -10.32 -9.10
N ILE A 177 -10.67 -9.48 -10.14
CA ILE A 177 -10.78 -8.02 -9.99
C ILE A 177 -12.05 -7.66 -9.21
N VAL A 178 -13.18 -8.24 -9.58
CA VAL A 178 -14.46 -8.00 -8.89
C VAL A 178 -14.37 -8.46 -7.42
N ALA A 179 -13.91 -9.69 -7.18
CA ALA A 179 -13.79 -10.25 -5.85
C ALA A 179 -12.91 -9.39 -4.94
N LEU A 180 -11.73 -9.01 -5.40
CA LEU A 180 -10.80 -8.18 -4.62
C LEU A 180 -11.32 -6.75 -4.44
N SER A 181 -11.99 -6.18 -5.44
CA SER A 181 -12.62 -4.85 -5.31
C SER A 181 -13.68 -4.84 -4.21
N VAL A 182 -14.52 -5.88 -4.14
CA VAL A 182 -15.52 -6.03 -3.06
C VAL A 182 -14.87 -6.22 -1.70
N VAL A 183 -13.83 -7.04 -1.63
CA VAL A 183 -13.10 -7.33 -0.37
C VAL A 183 -12.40 -6.08 0.20
N TYR A 184 -11.87 -5.19 -0.65
CA TYR A 184 -11.19 -3.97 -0.20
C TYR A 184 -12.10 -2.74 -0.07
N ALA A 185 -13.32 -2.77 -0.63
CA ALA A 185 -14.27 -1.67 -0.56
C ALA A 185 -14.61 -1.21 0.87
N PRO A 186 -14.80 -2.10 1.89
CA PRO A 186 -15.11 -1.69 3.25
C PRO A 186 -14.09 -0.76 3.89
N ASN A 187 -12.79 -1.01 3.68
CA ASN A 187 -11.72 -0.16 4.20
C ASN A 187 -11.82 1.27 3.68
N ILE A 188 -12.10 1.42 2.37
CA ILE A 188 -12.26 2.73 1.72
C ILE A 188 -13.58 3.38 2.15
N ALA A 189 -14.65 2.60 2.25
CA ALA A 189 -15.95 3.11 2.69
C ALA A 189 -15.88 3.73 4.09
N ARG A 190 -15.17 3.08 5.01
CA ARG A 190 -14.96 3.59 6.38
C ARG A 190 -14.13 4.88 6.40
N LEU A 191 -13.08 4.94 5.57
CA LEU A 191 -12.24 6.13 5.45
C LEU A 191 -13.05 7.32 4.93
N VAL A 192 -13.80 7.14 3.84
CA VAL A 192 -14.62 8.18 3.20
C VAL A 192 -15.73 8.64 4.13
N ARG A 193 -16.45 7.70 4.77
CA ARG A 193 -17.48 8.06 5.77
C ARG A 193 -16.92 8.92 6.90
N GLY A 194 -15.70 8.63 7.38
CA GLY A 194 -15.08 9.38 8.47
C GLY A 194 -14.69 10.82 8.10
N THR A 195 -14.70 11.17 6.82
CA THR A 195 -14.36 12.50 6.29
C THR A 195 -15.58 13.29 5.79
N THR A 196 -16.75 12.66 5.78
CA THR A 196 -18.02 13.26 5.36
C THR A 196 -18.81 13.74 6.57
#